data_3b4fa172fd9f4935d68606cda2ecde9a
#
_entry.id   3b4fa172fd9f4935d68606cda2ecde9a
#
_cell.length_a   1.000
_cell.length_b   1.000
_cell.length_c   1.000
_cell.angle_alpha   90.00
_cell.angle_beta   90.00
_cell.angle_gamma   90.00
#
_symmetry.space_group_name_H-M   'P 1'
#
loop_
_entity.id
_entity.type
_entity.pdbx_description
1 polymer ?
#
loop_
_entity_poly.entity_id
_entity_poly.type
_entity_poly.pdbx_seq_one_letter_code
_entity_poly.pdbx_strand_id
1 'polypeptide(L)'
;MMAERSFDILLMGRSSIDLYANEIGAPFPEIKSFAAYVGGCPTNISVGTRRLGLRSVLLTAVGADPVGDFLLRFLEQEDVNTEFIPRKPGKRSSAVVLGIEPPDKFPLVFYRDNCADIELSIDDVLAAPVADCRALLVSGTGLSREPSRSSTIFAAERARAFDNKVILDLDFRPDQWHDPRAYGVTVRSILPLVDVVLGTADEVKAAAPTEKLAFRVEHSQISGAQVSGDIPKAVETILNGGPEALVLKRGVEGTTVYLKGGETVDAPTFPVEVYNVLGAGDAFASGFLYGYLEGWDWYRSSRMGNACGAIVVTRHGCANFMPYEKEALTFIEERGGF
;
A
#
# COMPACT_ATOMS: atom_id res chain seq x y z
N MET A 1 -25.37 -21.50 -2.06
CA MET A 1 -24.19 -21.17 -2.91
C MET A 1 -24.05 -19.67 -2.81
N MET A 2 -22.92 -19.14 -2.32
CA MET A 2 -22.64 -17.70 -2.45
C MET A 2 -22.56 -17.40 -3.95
N ALA A 3 -23.18 -16.31 -4.40
CA ALA A 3 -23.06 -15.88 -5.77
C ALA A 3 -21.56 -15.64 -6.09
N GLU A 4 -21.12 -16.02 -7.27
CA GLU A 4 -19.77 -15.76 -7.73
C GLU A 4 -19.58 -14.24 -7.81
N ARG A 5 -18.57 -13.69 -7.10
CA ARG A 5 -18.32 -12.27 -7.05
C ARG A 5 -17.59 -11.82 -8.31
N SER A 6 -17.96 -10.67 -8.85
CA SER A 6 -17.39 -10.17 -10.12
C SER A 6 -15.94 -9.74 -9.97
N PHE A 7 -15.53 -9.35 -8.76
CA PHE A 7 -14.19 -8.85 -8.46
C PHE A 7 -13.52 -9.61 -7.34
N ASP A 8 -12.20 -9.73 -7.40
CA ASP A 8 -11.43 -10.37 -6.37
C ASP A 8 -11.07 -9.39 -5.25
N ILE A 9 -10.73 -8.15 -5.60
CA ILE A 9 -10.33 -7.15 -4.62
C ILE A 9 -10.71 -5.72 -5.03
N LEU A 10 -11.25 -4.96 -4.07
CA LEU A 10 -11.36 -3.51 -4.14
C LEU A 10 -10.24 -2.88 -3.31
N LEU A 11 -9.50 -1.97 -3.91
CA LEU A 11 -8.45 -1.21 -3.25
C LEU A 11 -8.90 0.24 -3.10
N MET A 12 -8.79 0.80 -1.88
CA MET A 12 -9.29 2.15 -1.61
C MET A 12 -8.20 3.05 -1.03
N GLY A 13 -8.05 4.24 -1.60
CA GLY A 13 -7.24 5.32 -1.05
C GLY A 13 -6.54 6.18 -2.09
N ARG A 14 -5.28 6.53 -1.84
CA ARG A 14 -4.52 7.53 -2.59
C ARG A 14 -4.09 7.09 -3.99
N SER A 15 -4.15 8.02 -4.95
CA SER A 15 -3.43 7.96 -6.23
C SER A 15 -2.63 9.25 -6.44
N SER A 16 -1.52 9.19 -7.16
CA SER A 16 -0.67 10.34 -7.43
C SER A 16 0.08 10.22 -8.76
N ILE A 17 0.43 11.37 -9.35
CA ILE A 17 1.53 11.40 -10.29
C ILE A 17 2.82 11.48 -9.49
N ASP A 18 3.75 10.58 -9.77
CA ASP A 18 5.04 10.53 -9.11
C ASP A 18 6.13 10.96 -10.10
N LEU A 19 6.80 12.07 -9.80
CA LEU A 19 7.85 12.67 -10.61
C LEU A 19 9.22 12.23 -10.08
N TYR A 20 9.85 11.29 -10.77
CA TYR A 20 11.14 10.71 -10.39
C TYR A 20 12.28 11.44 -11.10
N ALA A 21 13.29 11.87 -10.35
CA ALA A 21 14.48 12.49 -10.94
C ALA A 21 15.16 11.58 -11.97
N ASN A 22 15.51 12.14 -13.12
CA ASN A 22 16.31 11.44 -14.12
C ASN A 22 17.80 11.45 -13.76
N GLU A 23 18.26 12.44 -13.00
CA GLU A 23 19.64 12.58 -12.55
C GLU A 23 19.86 11.76 -11.27
N ILE A 24 20.12 10.44 -11.43
CA ILE A 24 20.37 9.52 -10.33
C ILE A 24 21.65 9.91 -9.58
N GLY A 25 21.56 10.00 -8.25
CA GLY A 25 22.67 10.38 -7.36
C GLY A 25 22.88 11.89 -7.24
N ALA A 26 22.14 12.72 -7.97
CA ALA A 26 22.24 14.17 -7.83
C ALA A 26 21.54 14.66 -6.56
N PRO A 27 22.12 15.60 -5.81
CA PRO A 27 21.43 16.30 -4.74
C PRO A 27 20.16 16.97 -5.26
N PHE A 28 19.08 16.96 -4.46
CA PHE A 28 17.78 17.45 -4.90
C PHE A 28 17.79 18.83 -5.59
N PRO A 29 18.56 19.86 -5.10
CA PRO A 29 18.66 21.17 -5.77
C PRO A 29 19.32 21.16 -7.14
N GLU A 30 20.00 20.07 -7.50
CA GLU A 30 20.73 19.94 -8.78
C GLU A 30 19.94 19.17 -9.84
N ILE A 31 18.78 18.63 -9.48
CA ILE A 31 17.90 17.90 -10.40
C ILE A 31 17.34 18.88 -11.45
N LYS A 32 17.41 18.47 -12.72
CA LYS A 32 16.99 19.31 -13.87
C LYS A 32 15.77 18.76 -14.57
N SER A 33 15.50 17.44 -14.42
CA SER A 33 14.41 16.78 -15.14
C SER A 33 13.81 15.63 -14.37
N PHE A 34 12.54 15.33 -14.65
CA PHE A 34 11.78 14.28 -13.99
C PHE A 34 11.02 13.43 -15.02
N ALA A 35 10.98 12.14 -14.80
CA ALA A 35 10.06 11.24 -15.48
C ALA A 35 8.77 11.09 -14.65
N ALA A 36 7.63 11.03 -15.35
CA ALA A 36 6.31 10.92 -14.71
C ALA A 36 5.84 9.46 -14.69
N TYR A 37 5.45 9.00 -13.51
CA TYR A 37 4.90 7.68 -13.26
C TYR A 37 3.60 7.78 -12.45
N VAL A 38 2.88 6.66 -12.34
CA VAL A 38 1.68 6.57 -11.49
C VAL A 38 2.05 5.94 -10.16
N GLY A 39 1.62 6.58 -9.06
CA GLY A 39 1.90 6.17 -7.70
C GLY A 39 0.70 6.22 -6.76
N GLY A 40 0.98 5.95 -5.49
CA GLY A 40 -0.01 5.80 -4.43
C GLY A 40 -0.19 4.34 -4.02
N CYS A 41 -0.06 4.03 -2.73
CA CYS A 41 -0.07 2.65 -2.23
C CYS A 41 -1.24 1.81 -2.78
N PRO A 42 -2.53 2.17 -2.61
CA PRO A 42 -3.62 1.35 -3.19
C PRO A 42 -3.59 1.30 -4.71
N THR A 43 -3.16 2.37 -5.38
CA THR A 43 -3.03 2.42 -6.85
C THR A 43 -1.94 1.48 -7.33
N ASN A 44 -0.76 1.51 -6.70
CA ASN A 44 0.34 0.60 -7.02
C ASN A 44 -0.09 -0.86 -6.84
N ILE A 45 -0.77 -1.17 -5.71
CA ILE A 45 -1.24 -2.53 -5.42
C ILE A 45 -2.33 -2.95 -6.42
N SER A 46 -3.22 -2.03 -6.86
CA SER A 46 -4.25 -2.37 -7.84
C SER A 46 -3.67 -2.81 -9.18
N VAL A 47 -2.64 -2.11 -9.66
CA VAL A 47 -1.91 -2.49 -10.87
C VAL A 47 -1.14 -3.79 -10.66
N GLY A 48 -0.45 -3.94 -9.52
CA GLY A 48 0.29 -5.17 -9.21
C GLY A 48 -0.62 -6.40 -9.15
N THR A 49 -1.74 -6.33 -8.43
CA THR A 49 -2.71 -7.43 -8.33
C THR A 49 -3.38 -7.73 -9.68
N ARG A 50 -3.64 -6.70 -10.50
CA ARG A 50 -4.17 -6.87 -11.85
C ARG A 50 -3.18 -7.59 -12.77
N ARG A 51 -1.90 -7.20 -12.76
CA ARG A 51 -0.83 -7.86 -13.53
C ARG A 51 -0.57 -9.31 -13.09
N LEU A 52 -0.88 -9.63 -11.83
CA LEU A 52 -0.82 -10.99 -11.31
C LEU A 52 -2.08 -11.82 -11.63
N GLY A 53 -3.11 -11.25 -12.25
CA GLY A 53 -4.29 -11.96 -12.73
C GLY A 53 -5.56 -11.77 -11.89
N LEU A 54 -5.53 -11.01 -10.78
CA LEU A 54 -6.74 -10.72 -10.01
C LEU A 54 -7.62 -9.68 -10.72
N ARG A 55 -8.93 -9.79 -10.54
CA ARG A 55 -9.92 -8.81 -11.00
C ARG A 55 -9.98 -7.66 -10.00
N SER A 56 -9.12 -6.67 -10.20
CA SER A 56 -8.92 -5.56 -9.27
C SER A 56 -9.79 -4.35 -9.63
N VAL A 57 -10.38 -3.72 -8.62
CA VAL A 57 -11.11 -2.45 -8.71
C VAL A 57 -10.41 -1.43 -7.84
N LEU A 58 -10.23 -0.21 -8.33
CA LEU A 58 -9.66 0.89 -7.55
C LEU A 58 -10.72 1.93 -7.23
N LEU A 59 -10.91 2.23 -5.95
CA LEU A 59 -11.66 3.37 -5.44
C LEU A 59 -10.67 4.42 -4.93
N THR A 60 -10.38 5.38 -5.79
CA THR A 60 -9.64 6.60 -5.49
C THR A 60 -10.44 7.78 -6.02
N ALA A 61 -9.92 9.00 -5.93
CA ALA A 61 -10.50 10.12 -6.64
C ALA A 61 -9.41 10.95 -7.30
N VAL A 62 -9.73 11.52 -8.47
CA VAL A 62 -8.85 12.39 -9.22
C VAL A 62 -9.46 13.78 -9.40
N GLY A 63 -8.62 14.77 -9.61
CA GLY A 63 -9.07 16.10 -10.00
C GLY A 63 -9.67 16.13 -11.41
N ALA A 64 -10.47 17.15 -11.69
CA ALA A 64 -10.85 17.48 -13.07
C ALA A 64 -9.71 18.27 -13.75
N ASP A 65 -8.53 17.64 -13.82
CA ASP A 65 -7.29 18.25 -14.30
C ASP A 65 -6.49 17.27 -15.19
N PRO A 66 -5.49 17.75 -15.97
CA PRO A 66 -4.68 16.90 -16.83
C PRO A 66 -3.91 15.79 -16.10
N VAL A 67 -3.59 15.97 -14.81
CA VAL A 67 -2.95 14.91 -14.00
C VAL A 67 -3.95 13.78 -13.75
N GLY A 68 -5.22 14.10 -13.47
CA GLY A 68 -6.28 13.10 -13.38
C GLY A 68 -6.46 12.32 -14.68
N ASP A 69 -6.39 12.98 -15.84
CA ASP A 69 -6.44 12.31 -17.15
C ASP A 69 -5.26 11.37 -17.35
N PHE A 70 -4.06 11.78 -16.93
CA PHE A 70 -2.85 10.95 -16.99
C PHE A 70 -3.00 9.67 -16.14
N LEU A 71 -3.51 9.81 -14.92
CA LEU A 71 -3.71 8.68 -14.00
C LEU A 71 -4.74 7.70 -14.56
N LEU A 72 -5.92 8.18 -14.98
CA LEU A 72 -6.97 7.32 -15.50
C LEU A 72 -6.55 6.60 -16.77
N ARG A 73 -5.89 7.30 -17.70
CA ARG A 73 -5.40 6.68 -18.94
C ARG A 73 -4.42 5.53 -18.66
N PHE A 74 -3.52 5.71 -17.69
CA PHE A 74 -2.58 4.66 -17.32
C PHE A 74 -3.31 3.45 -16.71
N LEU A 75 -4.24 3.69 -15.79
CA LEU A 75 -5.02 2.63 -15.14
C LEU A 75 -5.86 1.83 -16.15
N GLU A 76 -6.47 2.51 -17.12
CA GLU A 76 -7.20 1.87 -18.23
C GLU A 76 -6.27 0.99 -19.08
N GLN A 77 -5.03 1.44 -19.35
CA GLN A 77 -4.03 0.66 -20.09
C GLN A 77 -3.55 -0.59 -19.31
N GLU A 78 -3.65 -0.56 -17.98
CA GLU A 78 -3.34 -1.69 -17.10
C GLU A 78 -4.56 -2.57 -16.80
N ASP A 79 -5.69 -2.34 -17.49
CA ASP A 79 -6.96 -3.05 -17.26
C ASP A 79 -7.46 -2.99 -15.81
N VAL A 80 -7.10 -1.97 -15.03
CA VAL A 80 -7.69 -1.70 -13.72
C VAL A 80 -9.06 -1.07 -13.95
N ASN A 81 -10.10 -1.58 -13.28
CA ASN A 81 -11.42 -0.98 -13.38
C ASN A 81 -11.43 0.42 -12.79
N THR A 82 -11.72 1.43 -13.61
CA THR A 82 -11.74 2.87 -13.28
C THR A 82 -13.15 3.44 -13.15
N GLU A 83 -14.20 2.66 -13.37
CA GLU A 83 -15.60 3.08 -13.37
C GLU A 83 -16.01 3.80 -12.07
N PHE A 84 -15.41 3.38 -10.95
CA PHE A 84 -15.73 3.88 -9.62
C PHE A 84 -14.76 4.97 -9.13
N ILE A 85 -13.97 5.57 -10.01
CA ILE A 85 -13.06 6.68 -9.70
C ILE A 85 -13.72 8.02 -9.99
N PRO A 86 -14.25 8.73 -8.96
CA PRO A 86 -14.88 10.02 -9.18
C PRO A 86 -13.87 11.11 -9.52
N ARG A 87 -14.28 12.05 -10.35
CA ARG A 87 -13.59 13.33 -10.52
C ARG A 87 -14.17 14.34 -9.53
N LYS A 88 -13.30 14.99 -8.75
CA LYS A 88 -13.71 15.98 -7.74
C LYS A 88 -13.47 17.40 -8.27
N PRO A 89 -14.54 18.12 -8.68
CA PRO A 89 -14.43 19.48 -9.21
C PRO A 89 -13.79 20.42 -8.18
N GLY A 90 -12.89 21.29 -8.63
CA GLY A 90 -12.19 22.25 -7.75
C GLY A 90 -11.09 21.66 -6.88
N LYS A 91 -10.87 20.34 -6.96
CA LYS A 91 -9.75 19.64 -6.29
C LYS A 91 -8.71 19.25 -7.33
N ARG A 92 -7.47 19.07 -6.90
CA ARG A 92 -6.35 18.64 -7.75
C ARG A 92 -6.04 17.18 -7.52
N SER A 93 -5.54 16.51 -8.54
CA SER A 93 -4.89 15.21 -8.38
C SER A 93 -3.59 15.40 -7.58
N SER A 94 -3.25 14.44 -6.72
CA SER A 94 -2.04 14.57 -5.90
C SER A 94 -0.77 14.29 -6.70
N ALA A 95 0.36 14.85 -6.24
CA ALA A 95 1.66 14.68 -6.85
C ALA A 95 2.73 14.38 -5.80
N VAL A 96 3.75 13.63 -6.21
CA VAL A 96 4.96 13.40 -5.40
C VAL A 96 6.15 13.77 -6.28
N VAL A 97 7.10 14.51 -5.73
CA VAL A 97 8.37 14.82 -6.41
C VAL A 97 9.48 14.19 -5.59
N LEU A 98 10.36 13.43 -6.24
CA LEU A 98 11.39 12.70 -5.53
C LEU A 98 12.73 12.67 -6.27
N GLY A 99 13.80 12.70 -5.45
CA GLY A 99 15.17 12.42 -5.85
C GLY A 99 15.53 10.96 -5.59
N ILE A 100 16.56 10.49 -6.30
CA ILE A 100 17.06 9.14 -6.16
C ILE A 100 18.56 9.24 -5.91
N GLU A 101 18.95 9.13 -4.64
CA GLU A 101 20.35 9.18 -4.19
C GLU A 101 20.71 7.82 -3.55
N PRO A 102 21.03 6.80 -4.36
CA PRO A 102 21.41 5.48 -3.83
C PRO A 102 22.65 5.57 -2.91
N PRO A 103 22.83 4.64 -1.93
CA PRO A 103 21.98 3.45 -1.74
C PRO A 103 20.75 3.65 -0.83
N ASP A 104 20.67 4.74 -0.06
CA ASP A 104 19.77 4.85 1.08
C ASP A 104 19.00 6.19 1.18
N LYS A 105 19.24 7.12 0.26
CA LYS A 105 18.56 8.42 0.26
C LYS A 105 17.59 8.55 -0.91
N PHE A 106 16.33 8.79 -0.56
CA PHE A 106 15.24 8.99 -1.51
C PHE A 106 14.39 10.19 -1.07
N PRO A 107 14.95 11.43 -1.18
CA PRO A 107 14.23 12.62 -0.75
C PRO A 107 12.97 12.82 -1.57
N LEU A 108 11.84 13.03 -0.88
CA LEU A 108 10.57 13.23 -1.55
C LEU A 108 9.72 14.31 -0.87
N VAL A 109 8.84 14.91 -1.66
CA VAL A 109 7.86 15.89 -1.21
C VAL A 109 6.48 15.48 -1.73
N PHE A 110 5.51 15.38 -0.82
CA PHE A 110 4.10 15.16 -1.16
C PHE A 110 3.39 16.50 -1.39
N TYR A 111 2.81 16.66 -2.56
CA TYR A 111 1.87 17.73 -2.89
C TYR A 111 0.45 17.18 -2.79
N ARG A 112 -0.03 16.97 -1.56
CA ARG A 112 -1.34 16.35 -1.28
C ARG A 112 -2.28 17.27 -0.48
N ASP A 113 -2.01 18.54 -0.41
CA ASP A 113 -2.92 19.47 0.23
C ASP A 113 -4.11 19.77 -0.68
N ASN A 114 -5.34 19.66 -0.13
CA ASN A 114 -6.60 19.88 -0.84
C ASN A 114 -6.76 19.01 -2.12
N CYS A 115 -6.27 17.78 -2.08
CA CYS A 115 -6.33 16.85 -3.23
C CYS A 115 -7.62 16.04 -3.27
N ALA A 116 -7.94 15.56 -4.48
CA ALA A 116 -9.18 14.86 -4.77
C ALA A 116 -9.34 13.55 -3.99
N ASP A 117 -8.27 12.80 -3.80
CA ASP A 117 -8.29 11.52 -3.08
C ASP A 117 -8.64 11.66 -1.58
N ILE A 118 -8.40 12.84 -0.98
CA ILE A 118 -8.84 13.16 0.38
C ILE A 118 -10.36 13.39 0.45
N GLU A 119 -10.97 13.77 -0.67
CA GLU A 119 -12.41 14.05 -0.79
C GLU A 119 -13.26 12.81 -1.09
N LEU A 120 -12.69 11.62 -0.97
CA LEU A 120 -13.50 10.40 -1.02
C LEU A 120 -14.57 10.45 0.07
N SER A 121 -15.83 10.27 -0.34
CA SER A 121 -17.00 10.40 0.52
C SER A 121 -17.69 9.04 0.76
N ILE A 122 -18.59 9.00 1.70
CA ILE A 122 -19.46 7.84 1.93
C ILE A 122 -20.27 7.50 0.67
N ASP A 123 -20.72 8.51 -0.07
CA ASP A 123 -21.48 8.29 -1.33
C ASP A 123 -20.62 7.62 -2.40
N ASP A 124 -19.32 7.95 -2.48
CA ASP A 124 -18.39 7.26 -3.40
C ASP A 124 -18.24 5.77 -3.01
N VAL A 125 -18.21 5.46 -1.71
CA VAL A 125 -18.18 4.07 -1.22
C VAL A 125 -19.48 3.34 -1.53
N LEU A 126 -20.63 4.00 -1.40
CA LEU A 126 -21.94 3.42 -1.73
C LEU A 126 -22.09 3.11 -3.22
N ALA A 127 -21.45 3.90 -4.08
CA ALA A 127 -21.41 3.67 -5.53
C ALA A 127 -20.43 2.55 -5.93
N ALA A 128 -19.42 2.25 -5.10
CA ALA A 128 -18.41 1.23 -5.38
C ALA A 128 -18.93 -0.19 -5.13
N PRO A 129 -18.43 -1.21 -5.86
CA PRO A 129 -18.93 -2.58 -5.80
C PRO A 129 -18.41 -3.37 -4.57
N VAL A 130 -18.47 -2.79 -3.37
CA VAL A 130 -17.95 -3.42 -2.15
C VAL A 130 -18.57 -4.79 -1.92
N ALA A 131 -19.88 -4.94 -2.16
CA ALA A 131 -20.60 -6.21 -1.96
C ALA A 131 -20.19 -7.29 -2.96
N ASP A 132 -19.64 -6.90 -4.13
CA ASP A 132 -19.30 -7.79 -5.23
C ASP A 132 -17.79 -8.12 -5.31
N CYS A 133 -17.06 -7.80 -4.24
CA CYS A 133 -15.66 -8.11 -4.07
C CYS A 133 -15.43 -9.21 -3.02
N ARG A 134 -14.37 -10.02 -3.19
CA ARG A 134 -13.94 -11.01 -2.18
C ARG A 134 -13.21 -10.33 -1.01
N ALA A 135 -12.50 -9.25 -1.31
CA ALA A 135 -11.69 -8.52 -0.34
C ALA A 135 -11.74 -7.00 -0.57
N LEU A 136 -11.48 -6.26 0.51
CA LEU A 136 -11.21 -4.83 0.52
C LEU A 136 -9.82 -4.58 1.09
N LEU A 137 -8.96 -3.82 0.38
CA LEU A 137 -7.75 -3.26 0.96
C LEU A 137 -7.93 -1.76 1.18
N VAL A 138 -7.58 -1.32 2.38
CA VAL A 138 -7.47 0.10 2.76
C VAL A 138 -6.06 0.42 3.23
N SER A 139 -5.66 1.68 3.16
CA SER A 139 -4.32 2.12 3.59
C SER A 139 -4.37 3.16 4.70
N GLY A 140 -3.32 3.21 5.50
CA GLY A 140 -3.16 4.19 6.58
C GLY A 140 -3.21 5.64 6.10
N THR A 141 -2.74 5.92 4.88
CA THR A 141 -2.85 7.26 4.29
C THR A 141 -4.29 7.66 3.96
N GLY A 142 -5.18 6.69 3.70
CA GLY A 142 -6.62 6.92 3.54
C GLY A 142 -7.29 7.37 4.85
N LEU A 143 -6.73 7.00 5.99
CA LEU A 143 -7.22 7.34 7.32
C LEU A 143 -6.72 8.71 7.84
N SER A 144 -5.87 9.42 7.10
CA SER A 144 -5.16 10.60 7.63
C SER A 144 -6.04 11.84 7.78
N ARG A 145 -7.01 12.06 6.90
CA ARG A 145 -7.84 13.27 6.83
C ARG A 145 -9.29 12.97 6.49
N GLU A 146 -10.20 13.84 6.94
CA GLU A 146 -11.61 13.83 6.50
C GLU A 146 -11.76 14.49 5.12
N PRO A 147 -12.77 14.05 4.34
CA PRO A 147 -13.76 12.98 4.59
C PRO A 147 -13.27 11.55 4.30
N SER A 148 -12.09 11.40 3.68
CA SER A 148 -11.52 10.07 3.32
C SER A 148 -11.44 9.11 4.53
N ARG A 149 -11.12 9.61 5.74
CA ARG A 149 -11.06 8.78 6.95
C ARG A 149 -12.40 8.10 7.25
N SER A 150 -13.46 8.90 7.38
CA SER A 150 -14.80 8.36 7.65
C SER A 150 -15.25 7.40 6.56
N SER A 151 -14.96 7.72 5.30
CA SER A 151 -15.32 6.87 4.16
C SER A 151 -14.53 5.57 4.14
N THR A 152 -13.25 5.58 4.52
CA THR A 152 -12.42 4.38 4.64
C THR A 152 -12.93 3.45 5.74
N ILE A 153 -13.31 3.99 6.91
CA ILE A 153 -13.91 3.21 8.00
C ILE A 153 -15.25 2.63 7.55
N PHE A 154 -16.10 3.44 6.92
CA PHE A 154 -17.39 2.99 6.40
C PHE A 154 -17.23 1.88 5.33
N ALA A 155 -16.24 1.97 4.45
CA ALA A 155 -15.94 0.91 3.49
C ALA A 155 -15.58 -0.42 4.16
N ALA A 156 -14.79 -0.36 5.25
CA ALA A 156 -14.46 -1.55 6.04
C ALA A 156 -15.69 -2.14 6.74
N GLU A 157 -16.57 -1.31 7.32
CA GLU A 157 -17.84 -1.77 7.91
C GLU A 157 -18.71 -2.46 6.86
N ARG A 158 -18.84 -1.87 5.67
CA ARG A 158 -19.61 -2.49 4.58
C ARG A 158 -18.98 -3.79 4.10
N ALA A 159 -17.67 -3.86 3.95
CA ALA A 159 -16.96 -5.07 3.57
C ALA A 159 -17.25 -6.21 4.57
N ARG A 160 -17.20 -5.92 5.86
CA ARG A 160 -17.57 -6.89 6.92
C ARG A 160 -19.03 -7.32 6.84
N ALA A 161 -19.94 -6.40 6.55
CA ALA A 161 -21.37 -6.73 6.41
C ALA A 161 -21.67 -7.68 5.23
N PHE A 162 -20.75 -7.78 4.26
CA PHE A 162 -20.84 -8.70 3.12
C PHE A 162 -19.87 -9.89 3.22
N ASP A 163 -19.29 -10.15 4.39
CA ASP A 163 -18.30 -11.23 4.61
C ASP A 163 -17.06 -11.12 3.70
N ASN A 164 -16.68 -9.92 3.34
CA ASN A 164 -15.44 -9.68 2.62
C ASN A 164 -14.25 -9.69 3.57
N LYS A 165 -13.10 -10.17 3.12
CA LYS A 165 -11.84 -9.98 3.86
C LYS A 165 -11.43 -8.52 3.83
N VAL A 166 -11.05 -7.96 4.97
CA VAL A 166 -10.56 -6.59 5.10
C VAL A 166 -9.07 -6.61 5.39
N ILE A 167 -8.29 -6.00 4.51
CA ILE A 167 -6.84 -5.90 4.63
C ILE A 167 -6.46 -4.43 4.87
N LEU A 168 -5.60 -4.19 5.85
CA LEU A 168 -5.04 -2.86 6.13
C LEU A 168 -3.54 -2.86 5.81
N ASP A 169 -3.12 -2.11 4.80
CA ASP A 169 -1.72 -1.72 4.66
C ASP A 169 -1.47 -0.49 5.53
N LEU A 170 -0.53 -0.59 6.45
CA LEU A 170 -0.27 0.45 7.44
C LEU A 170 0.20 1.77 6.82
N ASP A 171 0.95 1.75 5.74
CA ASP A 171 1.34 2.90 4.91
C ASP A 171 1.50 4.20 5.72
N PHE A 172 2.35 4.17 6.75
CA PHE A 172 2.57 5.31 7.63
C PHE A 172 3.42 6.37 6.96
N ARG A 173 2.84 7.57 6.79
CA ARG A 173 3.53 8.77 6.28
C ARG A 173 3.34 9.90 7.29
N PRO A 174 4.34 10.21 8.12
CA PRO A 174 4.20 11.15 9.24
C PRO A 174 3.73 12.55 8.83
N ASP A 175 4.17 13.03 7.67
CA ASP A 175 3.83 14.33 7.10
C ASP A 175 2.36 14.45 6.64
N GLN A 176 1.67 13.32 6.49
CA GLN A 176 0.24 13.29 6.14
C GLN A 176 -0.67 13.47 7.35
N TRP A 177 -0.13 13.45 8.56
CA TRP A 177 -0.88 13.59 9.81
C TRP A 177 -0.61 14.92 10.48
N HIS A 178 -1.65 15.56 11.04
CA HIS A 178 -1.50 16.78 11.84
C HIS A 178 -0.65 16.55 13.11
N ASP A 179 -0.71 15.34 13.63
CA ASP A 179 0.13 14.81 14.69
C ASP A 179 0.39 13.32 14.36
N PRO A 180 1.66 12.90 14.19
CA PRO A 180 1.98 11.51 13.90
C PRO A 180 1.42 10.51 14.93
N ARG A 181 1.20 10.92 16.18
CA ARG A 181 0.60 10.08 17.22
C ARG A 181 -0.88 9.77 16.96
N ALA A 182 -1.59 10.64 16.24
CA ALA A 182 -2.97 10.41 15.83
C ALA A 182 -3.13 9.22 14.88
N TYR A 183 -2.07 8.88 14.14
CA TYR A 183 -2.03 7.68 13.31
C TYR A 183 -2.36 6.42 14.12
N GLY A 184 -1.60 6.13 15.18
CA GLY A 184 -1.82 4.93 16.00
C GLY A 184 -3.21 4.88 16.65
N VAL A 185 -3.75 6.03 17.07
CA VAL A 185 -5.13 6.11 17.60
C VAL A 185 -6.14 5.68 16.54
N THR A 186 -6.01 6.24 15.33
CA THR A 186 -6.94 5.97 14.23
C THR A 186 -6.81 4.54 13.71
N VAL A 187 -5.58 4.03 13.54
CA VAL A 187 -5.35 2.63 13.12
C VAL A 187 -5.99 1.66 14.12
N ARG A 188 -5.76 1.85 15.42
CA ARG A 188 -6.36 0.95 16.42
C ARG A 188 -7.90 1.00 16.44
N SER A 189 -8.51 2.10 16.04
CA SER A 189 -9.98 2.18 15.98
C SER A 189 -10.61 1.36 14.85
N ILE A 190 -9.87 1.08 13.76
CA ILE A 190 -10.36 0.26 12.64
C ILE A 190 -10.01 -1.23 12.79
N LEU A 191 -9.05 -1.61 13.64
CA LEU A 191 -8.59 -3.01 13.78
C LEU A 191 -9.73 -4.03 14.00
N PRO A 192 -10.83 -3.74 14.75
CA PRO A 192 -11.94 -4.68 14.90
C PRO A 192 -12.61 -5.08 13.57
N LEU A 193 -12.42 -4.32 12.52
CA LEU A 193 -12.96 -4.57 11.19
C LEU A 193 -11.97 -5.28 10.26
N VAL A 194 -10.70 -5.41 10.67
CA VAL A 194 -9.59 -5.87 9.83
C VAL A 194 -9.29 -7.35 10.07
N ASP A 195 -9.09 -8.11 8.99
CA ASP A 195 -8.65 -9.52 9.06
C ASP A 195 -7.11 -9.62 9.01
N VAL A 196 -6.46 -8.89 8.10
CA VAL A 196 -4.99 -8.94 7.91
C VAL A 196 -4.39 -7.55 7.92
N VAL A 197 -3.30 -7.37 8.66
CA VAL A 197 -2.50 -6.13 8.66
C VAL A 197 -1.18 -6.37 7.96
N LEU A 198 -0.79 -5.47 7.04
CA LEU A 198 0.51 -5.46 6.36
C LEU A 198 1.30 -4.24 6.84
N GLY A 199 2.57 -4.41 7.18
CA GLY A 199 3.39 -3.25 7.58
C GLY A 199 4.86 -3.55 7.76
N THR A 200 5.67 -2.50 7.79
CA THR A 200 7.08 -2.52 8.20
C THR A 200 7.21 -2.41 9.73
N ALA A 201 8.41 -2.63 10.26
CA ALA A 201 8.66 -2.53 11.71
C ALA A 201 8.29 -1.14 12.27
N ASP A 202 8.62 -0.06 11.56
CA ASP A 202 8.32 1.29 12.01
C ASP A 202 6.82 1.62 11.93
N GLU A 203 6.13 1.12 10.92
CA GLU A 203 4.68 1.26 10.78
C GLU A 203 3.93 0.51 11.89
N VAL A 204 4.37 -0.70 12.22
CA VAL A 204 3.82 -1.51 13.32
C VAL A 204 4.01 -0.81 14.67
N LYS A 205 5.21 -0.29 14.95
CA LYS A 205 5.48 0.48 16.18
C LYS A 205 4.67 1.77 16.24
N ALA A 206 4.47 2.45 15.10
CA ALA A 206 3.64 3.65 15.02
C ALA A 206 2.15 3.36 15.24
N ALA A 207 1.64 2.24 14.71
CA ALA A 207 0.25 1.81 14.88
C ALA A 207 -0.10 1.45 16.32
N ALA A 208 0.83 0.81 17.05
CA ALA A 208 0.64 0.36 18.42
C ALA A 208 1.81 0.77 19.33
N PRO A 209 1.93 2.05 19.65
CA PRO A 209 3.02 2.56 20.46
C PRO A 209 2.99 1.97 21.88
N THR A 210 4.12 1.44 22.31
CA THR A 210 4.28 0.79 23.62
C THR A 210 4.90 1.70 24.68
N GLU A 211 5.47 2.84 24.26
CA GLU A 211 6.16 3.81 25.12
C GLU A 211 5.92 5.25 24.63
N LYS A 212 6.57 6.23 25.28
CA LYS A 212 6.58 7.60 24.74
C LYS A 212 7.15 7.58 23.32
N LEU A 213 6.28 7.80 22.35
CA LEU A 213 6.65 7.85 20.94
C LEU A 213 7.67 8.94 20.68
N ALA A 214 8.92 8.57 20.45
CA ALA A 214 9.88 9.43 19.81
C ALA A 214 9.83 9.13 18.30
N PHE A 215 9.20 10.03 17.55
CA PHE A 215 9.32 10.05 16.10
C PHE A 215 10.56 10.86 15.74
N ARG A 216 11.48 10.22 15.06
CA ARG A 216 12.53 10.95 14.34
C ARG A 216 12.14 10.94 12.87
N VAL A 217 11.62 12.07 12.40
CA VAL A 217 11.32 12.31 10.98
C VAL A 217 12.56 12.92 10.34
N GLU A 218 13.22 12.21 9.48
CA GLU A 218 14.20 12.80 8.58
C GLU A 218 13.45 13.40 7.40
N HIS A 219 13.46 14.73 7.27
CA HIS A 219 12.63 15.51 6.34
C HIS A 219 12.82 15.21 4.85
N SER A 220 13.67 14.28 4.47
CA SER A 220 14.05 14.08 3.08
C SER A 220 13.90 12.64 2.58
N GLN A 221 13.27 11.74 3.34
CA GLN A 221 13.21 10.33 2.96
C GLN A 221 11.79 9.76 3.07
N ILE A 222 11.44 8.85 2.16
CA ILE A 222 10.13 8.17 2.07
C ILE A 222 9.80 7.39 3.33
N SER A 223 10.80 6.75 3.91
CA SER A 223 10.72 5.94 5.13
C SER A 223 11.30 6.66 6.34
N GLY A 224 11.38 7.99 6.29
CA GLY A 224 12.11 8.79 7.25
C GLY A 224 11.58 8.82 8.68
N ALA A 225 10.53 8.07 8.99
CA ALA A 225 10.11 7.87 10.35
C ALA A 225 10.86 6.71 10.96
N GLN A 226 11.86 6.99 11.78
CA GLN A 226 12.35 6.02 12.75
C GLN A 226 11.44 6.09 13.97
N VAL A 227 10.74 5.00 14.24
CA VAL A 227 9.81 4.89 15.37
C VAL A 227 10.42 4.00 16.42
N SER A 228 10.62 4.55 17.64
CA SER A 228 11.04 3.73 18.79
C SER A 228 9.88 2.90 19.31
N GLY A 229 10.14 1.68 19.77
CA GLY A 229 9.13 0.81 20.38
C GLY A 229 9.51 -0.66 20.32
N ASP A 230 8.74 -1.46 21.04
CA ASP A 230 8.87 -2.91 21.15
C ASP A 230 7.96 -3.59 20.13
N ILE A 231 8.55 -4.27 19.14
CA ILE A 231 7.81 -4.94 18.07
C ILE A 231 6.90 -6.05 18.61
N PRO A 232 7.36 -6.99 19.46
CA PRO A 232 6.51 -8.03 20.03
C PRO A 232 5.25 -7.49 20.71
N LYS A 233 5.37 -6.43 21.53
CA LYS A 233 4.22 -5.80 22.20
C LYS A 233 3.30 -5.08 21.21
N ALA A 234 3.86 -4.45 20.19
CA ALA A 234 3.06 -3.79 19.16
C ALA A 234 2.28 -4.82 18.33
N VAL A 235 2.90 -5.94 17.97
CA VAL A 235 2.25 -7.08 17.29
C VAL A 235 1.11 -7.62 18.15
N GLU A 236 1.36 -7.88 19.43
CA GLU A 236 0.35 -8.37 20.39
C GLU A 236 -0.84 -7.39 20.46
N THR A 237 -0.55 -6.08 20.55
CA THR A 237 -1.59 -5.04 20.62
C THR A 237 -2.45 -5.03 19.36
N ILE A 238 -1.85 -5.16 18.17
CA ILE A 238 -2.55 -5.18 16.90
C ILE A 238 -3.42 -6.44 16.79
N LEU A 239 -2.89 -7.61 17.07
CA LEU A 239 -3.62 -8.88 16.97
C LEU A 239 -4.77 -8.96 18.00
N ASN A 240 -4.57 -8.43 19.20
CA ASN A 240 -5.62 -8.32 20.21
C ASN A 240 -6.73 -7.33 19.79
N GLY A 241 -6.42 -6.39 18.90
CA GLY A 241 -7.39 -5.42 18.34
C GLY A 241 -8.40 -6.02 17.37
N GLY A 242 -8.18 -7.23 16.83
CA GLY A 242 -9.11 -7.88 15.91
C GLY A 242 -8.49 -8.81 14.87
N PRO A 243 -7.41 -8.41 14.17
CA PRO A 243 -6.85 -9.15 13.05
C PRO A 243 -6.50 -10.60 13.37
N GLU A 244 -6.68 -11.48 12.38
CA GLU A 244 -6.21 -12.88 12.45
C GLU A 244 -4.71 -12.99 12.18
N ALA A 245 -4.14 -12.05 11.41
CA ALA A 245 -2.74 -12.05 11.06
C ALA A 245 -2.15 -10.63 10.92
N LEU A 246 -0.86 -10.51 11.29
CA LEU A 246 -0.02 -9.37 10.98
C LEU A 246 1.18 -9.85 10.16
N VAL A 247 1.35 -9.30 8.97
CA VAL A 247 2.43 -9.58 8.02
C VAL A 247 3.49 -8.49 8.16
N LEU A 248 4.57 -8.79 8.84
CA LEU A 248 5.69 -7.87 9.08
C LEU A 248 6.69 -7.94 7.93
N LYS A 249 6.78 -6.87 7.14
CA LYS A 249 7.77 -6.68 6.07
C LYS A 249 9.11 -6.29 6.70
N ARG A 250 10.18 -7.09 6.49
CA ARG A 250 11.52 -6.89 7.09
C ARG A 250 12.61 -6.60 6.05
N GLY A 251 12.23 -6.17 4.85
CA GLY A 251 13.16 -5.87 3.76
C GLY A 251 14.04 -7.06 3.39
N VAL A 252 15.35 -6.92 3.50
CA VAL A 252 16.33 -7.96 3.16
C VAL A 252 16.23 -9.22 4.02
N GLU A 253 15.59 -9.15 5.18
CA GLU A 253 15.36 -10.30 6.06
C GLU A 253 14.09 -11.09 5.68
N GLY A 254 13.33 -10.62 4.67
CA GLY A 254 12.08 -11.25 4.24
C GLY A 254 10.87 -10.82 5.06
N THR A 255 10.03 -11.75 5.42
CA THR A 255 8.72 -11.50 6.03
C THR A 255 8.46 -12.46 7.17
N THR A 256 7.86 -11.97 8.27
CA THR A 256 7.28 -12.80 9.33
C THR A 256 5.77 -12.56 9.39
N VAL A 257 4.98 -13.60 9.31
CA VAL A 257 3.54 -13.56 9.60
C VAL A 257 3.31 -13.98 11.04
N TYR A 258 2.71 -13.10 11.82
CA TYR A 258 2.27 -13.38 13.19
C TYR A 258 0.78 -13.69 13.18
N LEU A 259 0.39 -14.84 13.68
CA LEU A 259 -1.00 -15.27 13.77
C LEU A 259 -1.57 -15.05 15.18
N LYS A 260 -2.86 -14.77 15.26
CA LYS A 260 -3.56 -14.51 16.53
C LYS A 260 -3.42 -15.65 17.55
N GLY A 261 -3.16 -16.88 17.11
CA GLY A 261 -2.92 -18.05 17.96
C GLY A 261 -1.51 -18.14 18.56
N GLY A 262 -0.62 -17.19 18.23
CA GLY A 262 0.79 -17.19 18.68
C GLY A 262 1.75 -17.94 17.73
N GLU A 263 1.24 -18.56 16.67
CA GLU A 263 2.06 -19.15 15.62
C GLU A 263 2.72 -18.06 14.78
N THR A 264 3.93 -18.34 14.29
CA THR A 264 4.67 -17.47 13.37
C THR A 264 5.11 -18.23 12.15
N VAL A 265 5.11 -17.56 10.99
CA VAL A 265 5.60 -18.12 9.73
C VAL A 265 6.63 -17.17 9.15
N ASP A 266 7.87 -17.63 9.04
CA ASP A 266 8.97 -16.88 8.44
C ASP A 266 9.15 -17.27 6.97
N ALA A 267 9.19 -16.27 6.09
CA ALA A 267 9.42 -16.43 4.67
C ALA A 267 10.65 -15.61 4.24
N PRO A 268 11.76 -16.24 3.83
CA PRO A 268 12.94 -15.51 3.39
C PRO A 268 12.70 -14.74 2.10
N THR A 269 13.43 -13.64 1.89
CA THR A 269 13.40 -12.91 0.62
C THR A 269 14.32 -13.57 -0.43
N PHE A 270 14.41 -12.94 -1.58
CA PHE A 270 15.29 -13.32 -2.68
C PHE A 270 16.43 -12.28 -2.78
N PRO A 271 17.71 -12.70 -2.70
CA PRO A 271 18.83 -11.78 -2.84
C PRO A 271 18.86 -11.13 -4.22
N VAL A 272 18.91 -9.81 -4.27
CA VAL A 272 19.02 -9.01 -5.50
C VAL A 272 19.86 -7.77 -5.24
N GLU A 273 20.40 -7.19 -6.31
CA GLU A 273 21.00 -5.87 -6.24
C GLU A 273 19.89 -4.80 -6.22
N VAL A 274 19.92 -3.94 -5.20
CA VAL A 274 18.89 -2.91 -5.00
C VAL A 274 19.24 -1.66 -5.78
N TYR A 275 18.38 -1.29 -6.72
CA TYR A 275 18.47 -0.04 -7.46
C TYR A 275 17.64 1.07 -6.79
N ASN A 276 16.39 0.75 -6.39
CA ASN A 276 15.47 1.70 -5.78
C ASN A 276 14.49 0.94 -4.86
N VAL A 277 14.34 1.39 -3.62
CA VAL A 277 13.43 0.74 -2.64
C VAL A 277 11.96 1.16 -2.77
N LEU A 278 11.67 2.16 -3.63
CA LEU A 278 10.32 2.67 -3.84
C LEU A 278 9.38 1.62 -4.41
N GLY A 279 8.17 1.54 -3.88
CA GLY A 279 7.16 0.60 -4.33
C GLY A 279 7.39 -0.86 -3.93
N ALA A 280 8.51 -1.20 -3.26
CA ALA A 280 8.78 -2.56 -2.80
C ALA A 280 7.70 -3.11 -1.87
N GLY A 281 7.20 -2.27 -0.95
CA GLY A 281 6.10 -2.63 -0.03
C GLY A 281 4.80 -2.90 -0.75
N ASP A 282 4.48 -2.10 -1.77
CA ASP A 282 3.26 -2.24 -2.58
C ASP A 282 3.34 -3.47 -3.49
N ALA A 283 4.53 -3.74 -4.06
CA ALA A 283 4.78 -4.94 -4.84
C ALA A 283 4.68 -6.21 -3.97
N PHE A 284 5.25 -6.16 -2.76
CA PHE A 284 5.08 -7.21 -1.78
C PHE A 284 3.59 -7.44 -1.49
N ALA A 285 2.83 -6.39 -1.19
CA ALA A 285 1.40 -6.50 -0.91
C ALA A 285 0.64 -7.12 -2.10
N SER A 286 0.98 -6.74 -3.33
CA SER A 286 0.36 -7.30 -4.54
C SER A 286 0.58 -8.81 -4.64
N GLY A 287 1.82 -9.28 -4.49
CA GLY A 287 2.15 -10.71 -4.55
C GLY A 287 1.55 -11.50 -3.39
N PHE A 288 1.60 -10.95 -2.17
CA PHE A 288 1.00 -11.57 -1.00
C PHE A 288 -0.52 -11.73 -1.16
N LEU A 289 -1.22 -10.67 -1.59
CA LEU A 289 -2.67 -10.69 -1.81
C LEU A 289 -3.08 -11.65 -2.91
N TYR A 290 -2.28 -11.76 -3.98
CA TYR A 290 -2.50 -12.77 -5.01
C TYR A 290 -2.53 -14.18 -4.38
N GLY A 291 -1.48 -14.58 -3.67
CA GLY A 291 -1.44 -15.90 -3.04
C GLY A 291 -2.53 -16.10 -1.99
N TYR A 292 -2.77 -15.10 -1.13
CA TYR A 292 -3.80 -15.14 -0.10
C TYR A 292 -5.21 -15.33 -0.68
N LEU A 293 -5.57 -14.62 -1.74
CA LEU A 293 -6.88 -14.74 -2.39
C LEU A 293 -7.01 -15.99 -3.25
N GLU A 294 -5.90 -16.55 -3.74
CA GLU A 294 -5.86 -17.86 -4.38
C GLU A 294 -5.87 -19.03 -3.38
N GLY A 295 -5.92 -18.73 -2.08
CA GLY A 295 -6.04 -19.74 -1.02
C GLY A 295 -4.72 -20.44 -0.69
N TRP A 296 -3.58 -19.85 -1.03
CA TRP A 296 -2.27 -20.37 -0.64
C TRP A 296 -2.04 -20.20 0.86
N ASP A 297 -1.15 -21.02 1.43
CA ASP A 297 -0.72 -20.84 2.80
C ASP A 297 0.07 -19.52 3.01
N TRP A 298 0.28 -19.17 4.27
CA TRP A 298 0.95 -17.92 4.65
C TRP A 298 2.39 -17.85 4.14
N TYR A 299 3.11 -18.98 4.15
CA TYR A 299 4.48 -19.05 3.66
C TYR A 299 4.56 -18.76 2.18
N ARG A 300 3.79 -19.50 1.37
CA ARG A 300 3.78 -19.38 -0.08
C ARG A 300 3.30 -17.99 -0.52
N SER A 301 2.26 -17.44 0.12
CA SER A 301 1.76 -16.08 -0.13
C SER A 301 2.85 -15.04 0.17
N SER A 302 3.56 -15.18 1.30
CA SER A 302 4.67 -14.29 1.67
C SER A 302 5.86 -14.40 0.71
N ARG A 303 6.18 -15.60 0.25
CA ARG A 303 7.25 -15.82 -0.76
C ARG A 303 6.92 -15.14 -2.09
N MET A 304 5.66 -15.21 -2.53
CA MET A 304 5.21 -14.48 -3.73
C MET A 304 5.33 -12.97 -3.53
N GLY A 305 4.93 -12.45 -2.36
CA GLY A 305 5.14 -11.05 -1.99
C GLY A 305 6.62 -10.65 -2.01
N ASN A 306 7.49 -11.46 -1.39
CA ASN A 306 8.94 -11.23 -1.38
C ASN A 306 9.54 -11.23 -2.80
N ALA A 307 9.07 -12.09 -3.70
CA ALA A 307 9.51 -12.13 -5.09
C ALA A 307 9.11 -10.85 -5.84
N CYS A 308 7.85 -10.42 -5.72
CA CYS A 308 7.39 -9.18 -6.33
C CYS A 308 8.16 -7.96 -5.80
N GLY A 309 8.40 -7.88 -4.49
CA GLY A 309 9.22 -6.84 -3.88
C GLY A 309 10.66 -6.87 -4.39
N ALA A 310 11.29 -8.06 -4.45
CA ALA A 310 12.65 -8.22 -4.96
C ALA A 310 12.77 -7.80 -6.44
N ILE A 311 11.79 -8.12 -7.27
CA ILE A 311 11.79 -7.68 -8.69
C ILE A 311 11.70 -6.15 -8.78
N VAL A 312 10.79 -5.51 -8.01
CA VAL A 312 10.57 -4.07 -8.10
C VAL A 312 11.79 -3.27 -7.63
N VAL A 313 12.51 -3.71 -6.60
CA VAL A 313 13.70 -2.97 -6.13
C VAL A 313 14.86 -2.97 -7.14
N THR A 314 14.84 -3.81 -8.17
CA THR A 314 15.79 -3.77 -9.30
C THR A 314 15.40 -2.76 -10.38
N ARG A 315 14.30 -2.01 -10.20
CA ARG A 315 13.68 -1.07 -11.15
C ARG A 315 13.42 0.29 -10.50
N HIS A 316 12.75 1.19 -11.22
CA HIS A 316 12.37 2.49 -10.67
C HIS A 316 11.29 2.46 -9.59
N GLY A 317 10.50 1.38 -9.48
CA GLY A 317 9.39 1.27 -8.53
C GLY A 317 8.07 1.85 -9.04
N CYS A 318 7.06 1.96 -8.14
CA CYS A 318 5.69 2.38 -8.45
C CYS A 318 4.90 1.44 -9.39
N ALA A 319 3.66 1.84 -9.72
CA ALA A 319 2.72 1.06 -10.51
C ALA A 319 3.29 0.59 -11.85
N ASN A 320 4.03 1.45 -12.55
CA ASN A 320 4.60 1.17 -13.87
C ASN A 320 5.55 -0.03 -13.89
N PHE A 321 6.13 -0.40 -12.75
CA PHE A 321 7.20 -1.40 -12.65
C PHE A 321 6.79 -2.68 -11.93
N MET A 322 5.51 -2.81 -11.56
CA MET A 322 4.97 -4.03 -10.94
C MET A 322 5.18 -5.25 -11.86
N PRO A 323 5.54 -6.41 -11.32
CA PRO A 323 5.76 -7.61 -12.12
C PRO A 323 4.44 -8.22 -12.61
N TYR A 324 4.53 -8.94 -13.74
CA TYR A 324 3.47 -9.83 -14.19
C TYR A 324 3.59 -11.21 -13.53
N GLU A 325 2.49 -11.97 -13.48
CA GLU A 325 2.43 -13.30 -12.86
C GLU A 325 3.53 -14.23 -13.36
N LYS A 326 3.62 -14.40 -14.70
CA LYS A 326 4.64 -15.25 -15.32
C LYS A 326 6.06 -14.84 -14.93
N GLU A 327 6.32 -13.54 -14.86
CA GLU A 327 7.63 -13.02 -14.48
C GLU A 327 7.96 -13.37 -13.02
N ALA A 328 7.01 -13.16 -12.10
CA ALA A 328 7.19 -13.45 -10.67
C ALA A 328 7.40 -14.96 -10.44
N LEU A 329 6.61 -15.81 -11.11
CA LEU A 329 6.75 -17.26 -10.98
C LEU A 329 8.07 -17.76 -11.56
N THR A 330 8.48 -17.27 -12.75
CA THR A 330 9.79 -17.61 -13.34
C THR A 330 10.93 -17.16 -12.42
N PHE A 331 10.85 -15.95 -11.87
CA PHE A 331 11.85 -15.43 -10.92
C PHE A 331 12.01 -16.33 -9.68
N ILE A 332 10.89 -16.86 -9.16
CA ILE A 332 10.89 -17.78 -8.01
C ILE A 332 11.53 -19.11 -8.41
N GLU A 333 11.13 -19.70 -9.53
CA GLU A 333 11.66 -20.99 -10.02
C GLU A 333 13.17 -20.96 -10.24
N GLU A 334 13.69 -19.91 -10.88
CA GLU A 334 15.12 -19.72 -11.13
C GLU A 334 15.96 -19.59 -9.84
N ARG A 335 15.31 -19.30 -8.69
CA ARG A 335 15.94 -19.10 -7.39
C ARG A 335 15.60 -20.18 -6.35
N GLY A 336 15.25 -21.37 -6.81
CA GLY A 336 15.06 -22.54 -5.97
C GLY A 336 13.61 -22.83 -5.56
N GLY A 337 12.64 -22.11 -6.11
CA GLY A 337 11.22 -22.31 -5.85
C GLY A 337 10.68 -21.54 -4.62
N PHE A 338 9.45 -21.92 -4.23
CA PHE A 338 8.80 -21.35 -3.04
C PHE A 338 9.46 -21.81 -1.75
#